data_e1219a769d10abebe51ebb6f4fcec016
#
_entry.id   e1219a769d10abebe51ebb6f4fcec016
#
_cell.length_a   1.000
_cell.length_b   1.000
_cell.length_c   1.000
_cell.angle_alpha   90.00
_cell.angle_beta   90.00
_cell.angle_gamma   90.00
#
_symmetry.space_group_name_H-M   'P 1'
#
loop_
_entity.id
_entity.type
_entity.pdbx_description
1 polymer ?
#
loop_
_entity_poly.entity_id
_entity_poly.type
_entity_poly.pdbx_seq_one_letter_code
_entity_poly.pdbx_strand_id
1 'polypeptide(L)'
;MATLLERMRAARETWFEVAPARALLLRRPAAVELSRWRGLDDRAVLAKVIVGWRGFVEQDLVPGGDSAVVPFDIDVALEWLDERPQCFMAVCAELNRLLEADRTVKDEQEKK
;
A
#
# COMPACT_ATOMS: atom_id res chain seq x y z
N MET A 1 -1.93 14.17 -20.72
CA MET A 1 -2.31 12.75 -20.97
C MET A 1 -1.27 11.83 -20.34
N ALA A 2 -1.70 10.79 -19.63
CA ALA A 2 -0.79 9.86 -18.99
C ALA A 2 -0.07 9.00 -20.04
N THR A 3 1.22 8.74 -19.82
CA THR A 3 2.00 7.84 -20.68
C THR A 3 1.55 6.39 -20.45
N LEU A 4 1.95 5.50 -21.35
CA LEU A 4 1.67 4.07 -21.18
C LEU A 4 2.29 3.55 -19.88
N LEU A 5 3.53 3.96 -19.57
CA LEU A 5 4.20 3.56 -18.34
C LEU A 5 3.41 4.00 -17.08
N GLU A 6 2.94 5.25 -17.07
CA GLU A 6 2.13 5.75 -15.96
C GLU A 6 0.83 4.93 -15.80
N ARG A 7 0.18 4.58 -16.91
CA ARG A 7 -1.03 3.75 -16.89
C ARG A 7 -0.75 2.34 -16.38
N MET A 8 0.40 1.77 -16.77
CA MET A 8 0.80 0.44 -16.29
C MET A 8 1.03 0.44 -14.77
N ARG A 9 1.66 1.50 -14.26
CA ARG A 9 1.89 1.65 -12.82
C ARG A 9 0.56 1.86 -12.08
N ALA A 10 -0.29 2.73 -12.60
CA ALA A 10 -1.60 3.01 -12.00
C ALA A 10 -2.50 1.76 -11.97
N ALA A 11 -2.38 0.88 -12.95
CA ALA A 11 -3.15 -0.35 -12.99
C ALA A 11 -2.83 -1.30 -11.84
N ARG A 12 -1.67 -1.13 -11.19
CA ARG A 12 -1.27 -1.94 -10.03
C ARG A 12 -1.60 -1.26 -8.70
N GLU A 13 -2.17 -0.07 -8.73
CA GLU A 13 -2.49 0.69 -7.53
C GLU A 13 -3.94 0.44 -7.10
N THR A 14 -4.14 0.29 -5.79
CA THR A 14 -5.46 0.05 -5.19
C THR A 14 -5.57 0.84 -3.90
N TRP A 15 -6.67 1.56 -3.73
CA TRP A 15 -6.97 2.23 -2.46
C TRP A 15 -7.49 1.21 -1.46
N PHE A 16 -6.92 1.22 -0.27
CA PHE A 16 -7.35 0.36 0.84
C PHE A 16 -7.71 1.22 2.04
N GLU A 17 -8.96 1.15 2.48
CA GLU A 17 -9.41 1.87 3.68
C GLU A 17 -8.85 1.18 4.92
N VAL A 18 -7.86 1.79 5.55
CA VAL A 18 -7.14 1.22 6.69
C VAL A 18 -7.80 1.61 8.02
N ALA A 19 -8.57 2.69 8.02
CA ALA A 19 -9.33 3.18 9.16
C ALA A 19 -10.48 4.03 8.62
N PRO A 20 -11.53 4.32 9.40
CA PRO A 20 -12.65 5.11 8.90
C PRO A 20 -12.19 6.43 8.26
N ALA A 21 -12.59 6.65 7.01
CA ALA A 21 -12.27 7.83 6.19
C ALA A 21 -10.76 8.01 5.91
N ARG A 22 -9.93 7.02 6.19
CA ARG A 22 -8.48 7.05 5.93
C ARG A 22 -8.09 5.87 5.08
N ALA A 23 -7.44 6.14 3.96
CA ALA A 23 -7.02 5.10 3.04
C ALA A 23 -5.56 5.22 2.65
N LEU A 24 -4.95 4.08 2.39
CA LEU A 24 -3.59 3.99 1.85
C LEU A 24 -3.68 3.56 0.40
N LEU A 25 -2.81 4.12 -0.43
CA LEU A 25 -2.68 3.68 -1.82
C LEU A 25 -1.60 2.60 -1.87
N LEU A 26 -1.99 1.38 -2.23
CA LEU A 26 -1.09 0.24 -2.31
C LEU A 26 -0.78 -0.06 -3.76
N ARG A 27 0.50 -0.21 -4.09
CA ARG A 27 0.92 -0.64 -5.42
C ARG A 27 1.36 -2.10 -5.34
N ARG A 28 0.66 -2.97 -6.06
CA ARG A 28 1.03 -4.38 -6.15
C ARG A 28 2.39 -4.49 -6.85
N PRO A 29 3.38 -5.17 -6.24
CA PRO A 29 4.67 -5.33 -6.89
C PRO A 29 4.59 -6.26 -8.09
N ALA A 30 5.47 -6.04 -9.06
CA ALA A 30 5.65 -6.97 -10.16
C ALA A 30 6.35 -8.24 -9.66
N ALA A 31 6.19 -9.36 -10.37
CA ALA A 31 6.76 -10.63 -9.97
C ALA A 31 8.29 -10.56 -9.77
N VAL A 32 8.98 -9.83 -10.63
CA VAL A 32 10.43 -9.67 -10.52
C VAL A 32 10.82 -8.87 -9.28
N GLU A 33 10.03 -7.84 -8.93
CA GLU A 33 10.26 -7.07 -7.70
C GLU A 33 10.14 -7.98 -6.47
N LEU A 34 9.08 -8.80 -6.40
CA LEU A 34 8.89 -9.74 -5.30
C LEU A 34 10.10 -10.68 -5.13
N SER A 35 10.63 -11.16 -6.24
CA SER A 35 11.80 -12.02 -6.26
C SER A 35 13.01 -11.32 -5.61
N ARG A 36 13.16 -10.02 -5.86
CA ARG A 36 14.25 -9.21 -5.30
C ARG A 36 14.06 -8.90 -3.82
N TRP A 37 12.82 -8.98 -3.32
CA TRP A 37 12.49 -8.64 -1.94
C TRP A 37 12.55 -9.83 -0.99
N ARG A 38 13.04 -10.96 -1.43
CA ARG A 38 13.21 -12.14 -0.56
C ARG A 38 14.12 -11.78 0.62
N GLY A 39 13.68 -12.18 1.80
CA GLY A 39 14.41 -11.90 3.02
C GLY A 39 14.07 -10.55 3.66
N LEU A 40 13.28 -9.71 3.00
CA LEU A 40 12.80 -8.49 3.64
C LEU A 40 11.65 -8.82 4.59
N ASP A 41 11.61 -8.12 5.73
CA ASP A 41 10.48 -8.27 6.65
C ASP A 41 9.26 -7.51 6.12
N ASP A 42 8.12 -7.71 6.78
CA ASP A 42 6.86 -7.11 6.34
C ASP A 42 6.94 -5.58 6.29
N ARG A 43 7.58 -4.95 7.28
CA ARG A 43 7.69 -3.50 7.32
C ARG A 43 8.49 -2.98 6.12
N ALA A 44 9.59 -3.63 5.79
CA ALA A 44 10.41 -3.25 4.65
C ALA A 44 9.64 -3.41 3.33
N VAL A 45 8.82 -4.45 3.21
CA VAL A 45 7.96 -4.66 2.04
C VAL A 45 6.90 -3.55 1.96
N LEU A 46 6.23 -3.23 3.06
CA LEU A 46 5.23 -2.18 3.08
C LEU A 46 5.83 -0.81 2.73
N ALA A 47 7.08 -0.55 3.12
CA ALA A 47 7.77 0.67 2.74
C ALA A 47 7.88 0.85 1.23
N LYS A 48 7.85 -0.24 0.47
CA LYS A 48 7.92 -0.23 -0.99
C LYS A 48 6.54 -0.26 -1.65
N VAL A 49 5.54 -0.78 -0.95
CA VAL A 49 4.19 -1.00 -1.48
C VAL A 49 3.27 0.19 -1.25
N ILE A 50 3.38 0.87 -0.11
CA ILE A 50 2.54 2.03 0.20
C ILE A 50 3.09 3.24 -0.56
N VAL A 51 2.29 3.77 -1.49
CA VAL A 51 2.75 4.85 -2.37
C VAL A 51 1.93 6.13 -2.23
N GLY A 52 0.95 6.14 -1.36
CA GLY A 52 0.13 7.32 -1.11
C GLY A 52 -0.85 7.12 0.03
N TRP A 53 -1.54 8.17 0.41
CA TRP A 53 -2.63 8.11 1.38
C TRP A 53 -3.63 9.24 1.16
N ARG A 54 -4.78 9.13 1.81
CA ARG A 54 -5.77 10.21 1.85
C ARG A 54 -6.54 10.16 3.16
N GLY A 55 -7.05 11.30 3.58
CA GLY A 55 -7.87 11.42 4.79
C GLY A 55 -7.08 11.60 6.08
N PHE A 56 -5.75 11.65 6.01
CA PHE A 56 -4.91 11.83 7.19
C PHE A 56 -4.72 13.31 7.51
N VAL A 57 -4.97 13.68 8.75
CA VAL A 57 -4.77 15.03 9.26
C VAL A 57 -3.79 14.98 10.43
N GLU A 58 -3.24 16.14 10.81
CA GLU A 58 -2.20 16.21 11.84
C GLU A 58 -2.63 15.59 13.16
N GLN A 59 -3.88 15.80 13.58
CA GLN A 59 -4.38 15.24 14.83
C GLN A 59 -4.44 13.71 14.85
N ASP A 60 -4.43 13.05 13.69
CA ASP A 60 -4.35 11.59 13.61
C ASP A 60 -2.96 11.07 13.93
N LEU A 61 -1.96 11.92 13.77
CA LEU A 61 -0.54 11.56 13.83
C LEU A 61 0.14 12.03 15.10
N VAL A 62 -0.24 13.21 15.59
CA VAL A 62 0.36 13.85 16.77
C VAL A 62 -0.72 14.28 17.74
N PRO A 63 -0.68 13.84 19.00
CA PRO A 63 -1.61 14.31 20.00
C PRO A 63 -1.54 15.84 20.13
N GLY A 64 -2.70 16.49 20.08
CA GLY A 64 -2.77 17.96 20.10
C GLY A 64 -2.55 18.64 18.77
N GLY A 65 -2.39 17.87 17.70
CA GLY A 65 -2.32 18.39 16.35
C GLY A 65 -3.66 18.99 15.90
N ASP A 66 -3.66 19.73 14.81
CA ASP A 66 -4.86 20.37 14.27
C ASP A 66 -5.49 19.54 13.14
N SER A 67 -6.42 20.12 12.41
CA SER A 67 -7.12 19.43 11.31
C SER A 67 -6.45 19.62 9.95
N ALA A 68 -5.21 20.11 9.92
CA ALA A 68 -4.50 20.31 8.65
C ALA A 68 -4.21 18.97 7.97
N VAL A 69 -4.48 18.92 6.67
CA VAL A 69 -4.20 17.71 5.87
C VAL A 69 -2.69 17.53 5.76
N VAL A 70 -2.23 16.31 5.97
CA VAL A 70 -0.79 15.98 5.94
C VAL A 70 -0.46 15.33 4.59
N PRO A 71 0.54 15.87 3.86
CA PRO A 71 1.01 15.23 2.63
C PRO A 71 1.58 13.85 2.92
N PHE A 72 1.48 12.95 1.93
CA PHE A 72 2.00 11.61 2.11
C PHE A 72 3.51 11.60 2.37
N ASP A 73 3.93 10.82 3.37
CA ASP A 73 5.31 10.55 3.68
C ASP A 73 5.38 9.12 4.18
N ILE A 74 6.17 8.28 3.50
CA ILE A 74 6.22 6.84 3.81
C ILE A 74 6.72 6.57 5.23
N ASP A 75 7.67 7.35 5.72
CA ASP A 75 8.18 7.15 7.08
C ASP A 75 7.11 7.46 8.12
N VAL A 76 6.32 8.51 7.88
CA VAL A 76 5.20 8.87 8.75
C VAL A 76 4.14 7.77 8.72
N ALA A 77 3.82 7.24 7.53
CA ALA A 77 2.84 6.16 7.39
C ALA A 77 3.28 4.92 8.16
N LEU A 78 4.56 4.55 8.07
CA LEU A 78 5.08 3.38 8.78
C LEU A 78 5.06 3.59 10.30
N GLU A 79 5.40 4.78 10.78
CA GLU A 79 5.30 5.09 12.22
C GLU A 79 3.86 4.98 12.71
N TRP A 80 2.90 5.47 11.93
CA TRP A 80 1.49 5.36 12.26
C TRP A 80 1.06 3.90 12.36
N LEU A 81 1.50 3.06 11.41
CA LEU A 81 1.19 1.62 11.40
C LEU A 81 1.89 0.88 12.54
N ASP A 82 3.12 1.26 12.88
CA ASP A 82 3.86 0.63 13.98
C ASP A 82 3.10 0.74 15.30
N GLU A 83 2.34 1.81 15.50
CA GLU A 83 1.53 2.02 16.69
C GLU A 83 0.16 1.31 16.62
N ARG A 84 -0.18 0.71 15.47
CA ARG A 84 -1.48 0.07 15.22
C ARG A 84 -1.31 -1.30 14.59
N PRO A 85 -0.96 -2.32 15.40
CA PRO A 85 -0.70 -3.67 14.86
C PRO A 85 -1.84 -4.24 14.03
N GLN A 86 -3.09 -3.96 14.38
CA GLN A 86 -4.25 -4.46 13.63
C GLN A 86 -4.30 -3.85 12.23
N CYS A 87 -4.00 -2.55 12.12
CA CYS A 87 -3.94 -1.87 10.83
C CYS A 87 -2.76 -2.39 10.00
N PHE A 88 -1.61 -2.56 10.62
CA PHE A 88 -0.43 -3.13 9.98
C PHE A 88 -0.74 -4.50 9.36
N MET A 89 -1.33 -5.38 10.16
CA MET A 89 -1.68 -6.72 9.70
C MET A 89 -2.75 -6.70 8.61
N ALA A 90 -3.70 -5.77 8.69
CA ALA A 90 -4.73 -5.62 7.67
C ALA A 90 -4.14 -5.22 6.31
N VAL A 91 -3.14 -4.34 6.31
CA VAL A 91 -2.45 -3.93 5.07
C VAL A 91 -1.68 -5.12 4.49
N CYS A 92 -0.98 -5.89 5.33
CA CYS A 92 -0.28 -7.09 4.89
C CYS A 92 -1.24 -8.12 4.28
N ALA A 93 -2.41 -8.32 4.90
CA ALA A 93 -3.42 -9.23 4.38
C ALA A 93 -3.98 -8.76 3.03
N GLU A 94 -4.20 -7.46 2.89
CA GLU A 94 -4.67 -6.90 1.62
C GLU A 94 -3.63 -7.08 0.51
N LEU A 95 -2.36 -6.85 0.81
CA LEU A 95 -1.29 -7.09 -0.16
C LEU A 95 -1.28 -8.55 -0.63
N ASN A 96 -1.37 -9.49 0.30
CA ASN A 96 -1.42 -10.91 -0.03
C ASN A 96 -2.63 -11.24 -0.91
N ARG A 97 -3.78 -10.63 -0.63
CA ARG A 97 -4.99 -10.81 -1.44
C ARG A 97 -4.78 -10.32 -2.87
N LEU A 98 -4.14 -9.15 -3.03
CA LEU A 98 -3.86 -8.58 -4.34
C LEU A 98 -2.89 -9.46 -5.14
N LEU A 99 -1.87 -10.01 -4.48
CA LEU A 99 -0.90 -10.90 -5.12
C LEU A 99 -1.56 -12.21 -5.56
N GLU A 100 -2.42 -12.77 -4.73
CA GLU A 100 -3.12 -14.01 -5.03
C GLU A 100 -4.10 -13.83 -6.19
N ALA A 101 -4.84 -12.73 -6.21
CA ALA A 101 -5.76 -12.42 -7.29
C ALA A 101 -5.02 -12.26 -8.63
N ASP A 102 -3.87 -11.58 -8.62
CA ASP A 102 -3.05 -11.42 -9.82
C ASP A 102 -2.52 -12.75 -10.33
N ARG A 103 -2.08 -13.63 -9.44
CA ARG A 103 -1.59 -14.96 -9.79
C ARG A 103 -2.68 -15.78 -10.45
N THR A 104 -3.89 -15.74 -9.91
CA THR A 104 -5.04 -16.46 -10.46
C THR A 104 -5.36 -16.01 -11.87
N VAL A 105 -5.38 -14.69 -12.11
CA VAL A 105 -5.64 -14.14 -13.44
C VAL A 105 -4.58 -14.60 -14.45
N LYS A 106 -3.31 -14.57 -14.07
CA LYS A 106 -2.20 -15.00 -14.93
C LYS A 106 -2.28 -16.50 -15.26
N ASP A 107 -2.58 -17.30 -14.26
CA ASP A 107 -2.74 -18.76 -14.45
C ASP A 107 -3.87 -19.06 -15.44
N GLU A 108 -4.99 -18.37 -15.33
CA GLU A 108 -6.11 -18.52 -16.25
C GLU A 108 -5.75 -18.12 -17.68
N GLN A 109 -4.98 -17.03 -17.84
CA GLN A 109 -4.53 -16.59 -19.14
C GLN A 109 -3.57 -17.57 -19.80
N GLU A 110 -2.69 -18.19 -19.02
CA GLU A 110 -1.74 -19.19 -19.51
C GLU A 110 -2.39 -20.49 -19.97
N LYS A 111 -3.54 -20.82 -19.40
CA LYS A 111 -4.29 -22.03 -19.75
C LYS A 111 -5.06 -21.93 -21.06
N LYS A 112 -5.13 -20.74 -21.63
CA LYS A 112 -5.78 -20.51 -22.94
C LYS A 112 -4.78 -20.65 -24.05
#